data_50a4102fef77a3d17bb750f8a5055e37
#
_entry.id   50a4102fef77a3d17bb750f8a5055e37
#
_cell.length_a   1.000
_cell.length_b   1.000
_cell.length_c   1.000
_cell.angle_alpha   90.00
_cell.angle_beta   90.00
_cell.angle_gamma   90.00
#
_symmetry.space_group_name_H-M   'P 1'
#
loop_
_entity.id
_entity.type
_entity.pdbx_description
1 polymer ?
#
loop_
_entity_poly.entity_id
_entity_poly.type
_entity_poly.pdbx_seq_one_letter_code
_entity_poly.pdbx_strand_id
1 'polypeptide(L)'
;MKKYICLLATIIITSSCNTDDVITEELEDHYRAKTSTSVAEQTKVFEYTPAPGQFINETKTGGFDGSQTTPESAVAYATARMKEKNFVSLGGFGGYIVVGFDHSIDNTGSYDFGIEGNSFSGSSEPGIVWVMQDENGDGLPNDTWYELRGSETGKETTIQNYAVTYYRPETVQSPVKWTDSEGASGEIDYLKAYHNQDYYYPLWVESDTYTLVGTRLEPKNYDQSGKGTYWVLPTFDWGYVDNFSSIDRPTEKSVDNRFRISDAMDQNGNAVSLAYIDFVKVQTAINSKSGWLGEVSTEVVGFYDCSMK
;
A
#
# COMPACT_ATOMS: atom_id res chain seq x y z
N MET A 1 -30.57 22.81 93.14
CA MET A 1 -30.39 21.52 92.47
C MET A 1 -30.63 21.76 90.94
N LYS A 2 -29.60 21.93 90.18
CA LYS A 2 -29.71 22.15 88.76
C LYS A 2 -29.41 20.81 88.02
N LYS A 3 -30.40 20.31 87.27
CA LYS A 3 -30.26 19.10 86.40
C LYS A 3 -29.67 19.50 85.11
N TYR A 4 -28.53 18.93 84.76
CA TYR A 4 -27.96 19.03 83.45
C TYR A 4 -28.47 17.88 82.55
N ILE A 5 -29.07 18.22 81.41
CA ILE A 5 -29.48 17.27 80.36
C ILE A 5 -28.35 17.23 79.36
N CYS A 6 -27.70 16.08 79.26
CA CYS A 6 -26.74 15.83 78.17
C CYS A 6 -27.51 15.47 76.92
N LEU A 7 -27.34 16.28 75.86
CA LEU A 7 -27.85 16.01 74.53
C LEU A 7 -26.76 15.26 73.75
N LEU A 8 -27.03 13.98 73.44
CA LEU A 8 -26.15 13.19 72.56
C LEU A 8 -26.45 13.53 71.07
N ALA A 9 -25.53 14.18 70.41
CA ALA A 9 -25.65 14.41 69.01
C ALA A 9 -25.10 13.20 68.24
N THR A 10 -25.95 12.48 67.55
CA THR A 10 -25.57 11.38 66.65
C THR A 10 -25.18 11.97 65.34
N ILE A 11 -23.88 11.87 64.96
CA ILE A 11 -23.36 12.25 63.69
C ILE A 11 -23.63 11.06 62.78
N ILE A 12 -24.51 11.22 61.77
CA ILE A 12 -24.70 10.29 60.69
C ILE A 12 -23.66 10.68 59.59
N ILE A 13 -22.64 9.82 59.39
CA ILE A 13 -21.68 9.93 58.28
C ILE A 13 -22.36 9.23 57.09
N THR A 14 -22.88 10.01 56.14
CA THR A 14 -23.28 9.52 54.85
C THR A 14 -22.01 9.31 54.00
N SER A 15 -21.63 8.04 53.84
CA SER A 15 -20.62 7.65 52.83
C SER A 15 -21.23 7.82 51.44
N SER A 16 -20.84 8.89 50.73
CA SER A 16 -21.13 9.03 49.32
C SER A 16 -20.15 8.11 48.57
N CYS A 17 -20.62 6.97 48.08
CA CYS A 17 -19.91 6.24 47.03
C CYS A 17 -20.03 7.07 45.74
N ASN A 18 -18.96 7.74 45.36
CA ASN A 18 -18.76 8.11 43.96
C ASN A 18 -18.48 6.83 43.20
N THR A 19 -19.48 6.31 42.54
CA THR A 19 -19.25 5.47 41.36
C THR A 19 -18.73 6.40 40.27
N ASP A 20 -17.44 6.38 40.05
CA ASP A 20 -16.88 6.84 38.79
C ASP A 20 -17.52 5.94 37.71
N ASP A 21 -18.55 6.44 37.07
CA ASP A 21 -19.02 5.88 35.80
C ASP A 21 -17.86 6.02 34.82
N VAL A 22 -17.08 4.95 34.67
CA VAL A 22 -16.19 4.77 33.53
C VAL A 22 -17.13 4.66 32.35
N ILE A 23 -17.32 5.77 31.63
CA ILE A 23 -17.92 5.77 30.30
C ILE A 23 -16.92 4.99 29.44
N THR A 24 -17.12 3.69 29.30
CA THR A 24 -16.57 2.94 28.20
C THR A 24 -17.35 3.44 26.99
N GLU A 25 -16.75 4.33 26.21
CA GLU A 25 -17.19 4.50 24.83
C GLU A 25 -17.10 3.11 24.20
N GLU A 26 -18.24 2.45 23.98
CA GLU A 26 -18.33 1.35 23.04
C GLU A 26 -17.95 1.97 21.70
N LEU A 27 -16.76 1.60 21.16
CA LEU A 27 -16.38 1.94 19.81
C LEU A 27 -17.51 1.41 18.91
N GLU A 28 -18.18 2.30 18.18
CA GLU A 28 -19.18 1.87 17.20
C GLU A 28 -18.48 0.93 16.20
N ASP A 29 -19.05 -0.25 16.01
CA ASP A 29 -18.55 -1.22 15.03
C ASP A 29 -19.06 -0.82 13.64
N HIS A 30 -18.16 -0.33 12.79
CA HIS A 30 -18.46 0.07 11.42
C HIS A 30 -18.29 -1.07 10.41
N TYR A 31 -18.33 -2.32 10.89
CA TYR A 31 -18.27 -3.50 10.03
C TYR A 31 -19.40 -3.54 9.01
N ARG A 32 -19.02 -3.68 7.75
CA ARG A 32 -19.92 -3.77 6.59
C ARG A 32 -20.09 -5.23 6.17
N ALA A 33 -21.20 -5.85 6.59
CA ALA A 33 -21.48 -7.25 6.29
C ALA A 33 -21.65 -7.48 4.78
N LYS A 34 -21.21 -8.65 4.30
CA LYS A 34 -21.46 -9.12 2.93
C LYS A 34 -22.96 -9.27 2.69
N THR A 35 -23.41 -8.88 1.52
CA THR A 35 -24.80 -9.00 1.06
C THR A 35 -24.88 -9.91 -0.16
N SER A 36 -26.08 -10.23 -0.62
CA SER A 36 -26.27 -11.02 -1.85
C SER A 36 -25.81 -10.31 -3.12
N THR A 37 -25.51 -9.01 -3.05
CA THR A 37 -25.03 -8.19 -4.17
C THR A 37 -23.54 -7.84 -4.04
N SER A 38 -22.89 -8.19 -2.92
CA SER A 38 -21.46 -7.98 -2.75
C SER A 38 -20.66 -8.77 -3.78
N VAL A 39 -19.57 -8.18 -4.24
CA VAL A 39 -18.65 -8.77 -5.23
C VAL A 39 -17.29 -9.02 -4.60
N ALA A 40 -16.60 -10.07 -5.07
CA ALA A 40 -15.30 -10.42 -4.54
C ALA A 40 -14.24 -9.34 -4.81
N GLU A 41 -14.32 -8.68 -5.96
CA GLU A 41 -13.34 -7.70 -6.42
C GLU A 41 -13.53 -6.35 -5.74
N GLN A 42 -12.43 -5.56 -5.69
CA GLN A 42 -12.48 -4.15 -5.27
C GLN A 42 -13.55 -3.38 -6.05
N THR A 43 -14.30 -2.54 -5.36
CA THR A 43 -15.37 -1.76 -5.98
C THR A 43 -14.99 -0.32 -6.26
N LYS A 44 -13.93 0.18 -5.61
CA LYS A 44 -13.50 1.58 -5.75
C LYS A 44 -11.99 1.72 -5.66
N VAL A 45 -11.43 2.58 -6.51
CA VAL A 45 -10.10 3.14 -6.33
C VAL A 45 -10.27 4.51 -5.66
N PHE A 46 -9.60 4.73 -4.55
CA PHE A 46 -9.64 5.99 -3.80
C PHE A 46 -8.49 6.91 -4.15
N GLU A 47 -7.30 6.33 -4.32
CA GLU A 47 -6.09 7.07 -4.66
C GLU A 47 -5.26 6.28 -5.67
N TYR A 48 -4.64 6.99 -6.60
CA TYR A 48 -3.61 6.45 -7.49
C TYR A 48 -2.56 7.51 -7.70
N THR A 49 -1.41 7.32 -7.07
CA THR A 49 -0.27 8.23 -7.06
C THR A 49 0.99 7.48 -7.51
N PRO A 50 1.18 7.30 -8.82
CA PRO A 50 2.37 6.62 -9.32
C PRO A 50 3.61 7.50 -9.10
N ALA A 51 4.76 6.86 -8.82
CA ALA A 51 6.06 7.47 -8.98
C ALA A 51 6.39 7.63 -10.48
N PRO A 52 7.41 8.41 -10.85
CA PRO A 52 7.92 8.41 -12.21
C PRO A 52 8.30 7.01 -12.66
N GLY A 53 8.01 6.67 -13.93
CA GLY A 53 8.28 5.36 -14.46
C GLY A 53 8.07 5.25 -15.97
N GLN A 54 8.70 4.24 -16.57
CA GLN A 54 8.68 4.02 -18.00
C GLN A 54 7.29 3.71 -18.57
N PHE A 55 6.38 3.17 -17.75
CA PHE A 55 5.00 2.84 -18.17
C PHE A 55 3.98 3.95 -17.89
N ILE A 56 4.34 4.99 -17.14
CA ILE A 56 3.37 5.97 -16.63
C ILE A 56 2.70 6.77 -17.74
N ASN A 57 3.46 7.34 -18.67
CA ASN A 57 2.94 8.12 -19.81
C ASN A 57 3.08 7.36 -21.13
N GLU A 58 3.11 6.03 -21.11
CA GLU A 58 3.32 5.21 -22.30
C GLU A 58 1.99 4.68 -22.85
N THR A 59 1.39 5.37 -23.79
CA THR A 59 0.08 5.03 -24.36
C THR A 59 0.03 3.64 -25.01
N LYS A 60 1.12 3.15 -25.59
CA LYS A 60 1.16 1.83 -26.25
C LYS A 60 1.00 0.65 -25.30
N THR A 61 1.36 0.83 -24.01
CA THR A 61 1.14 -0.16 -22.93
C THR A 61 -0.09 0.17 -22.09
N GLY A 62 -0.83 1.22 -22.47
CA GLY A 62 -2.01 1.68 -21.78
C GLY A 62 -1.72 2.59 -20.61
N GLY A 63 -0.57 3.26 -20.54
CA GLY A 63 -0.27 4.35 -19.61
C GLY A 63 -1.08 5.62 -19.92
N PHE A 64 -0.78 6.69 -19.23
CA PHE A 64 -1.47 7.98 -19.40
C PHE A 64 -1.34 8.50 -20.84
N ASP A 65 -2.42 9.10 -21.36
CA ASP A 65 -2.51 9.64 -22.71
C ASP A 65 -2.50 11.18 -22.75
N GLY A 66 -2.28 11.81 -21.58
CA GLY A 66 -2.28 13.27 -21.44
C GLY A 66 -3.65 13.85 -21.02
N SER A 67 -4.70 13.04 -20.97
CA SER A 67 -6.01 13.47 -20.43
C SER A 67 -6.05 13.44 -18.90
N GLN A 68 -5.09 12.76 -18.27
CA GLN A 68 -4.95 12.68 -16.82
C GLN A 68 -4.21 13.93 -16.31
N THR A 69 -4.97 14.98 -16.03
CA THR A 69 -4.45 16.29 -15.62
C THR A 69 -4.67 16.61 -14.14
N THR A 70 -5.35 15.72 -13.41
CA THR A 70 -5.61 15.86 -11.96
C THR A 70 -5.53 14.49 -11.27
N PRO A 71 -5.36 14.45 -9.93
CA PRO A 71 -5.42 13.20 -9.17
C PRO A 71 -6.70 12.40 -9.42
N GLU A 72 -7.86 13.08 -9.55
CA GLU A 72 -9.16 12.43 -9.79
C GLU A 72 -9.19 11.77 -11.18
N SER A 73 -8.60 12.41 -12.19
CA SER A 73 -8.51 11.82 -13.53
C SER A 73 -7.53 10.62 -13.56
N ALA A 74 -6.49 10.63 -12.75
CA ALA A 74 -5.60 9.49 -12.56
C ALA A 74 -6.33 8.32 -11.86
N VAL A 75 -7.14 8.59 -10.84
CA VAL A 75 -8.01 7.60 -10.17
C VAL A 75 -9.02 7.01 -11.17
N ALA A 76 -9.66 7.85 -11.99
CA ALA A 76 -10.60 7.38 -13.01
C ALA A 76 -9.93 6.47 -14.04
N TYR A 77 -8.71 6.81 -14.47
CA TYR A 77 -7.88 5.96 -15.33
C TYR A 77 -7.60 4.60 -14.68
N ALA A 78 -7.08 4.58 -13.43
CA ALA A 78 -6.76 3.33 -12.74
C ALA A 78 -8.03 2.46 -12.56
N THR A 79 -9.16 3.07 -12.21
CA THR A 79 -10.46 2.40 -12.10
C THR A 79 -10.87 1.71 -13.41
N ALA A 80 -10.75 2.41 -14.54
CA ALA A 80 -11.09 1.87 -15.85
C ALA A 80 -10.17 0.69 -16.23
N ARG A 81 -8.85 0.85 -16.03
CA ARG A 81 -7.86 -0.20 -16.30
C ARG A 81 -8.14 -1.48 -15.52
N MET A 82 -8.32 -1.36 -14.21
CA MET A 82 -8.57 -2.51 -13.33
C MET A 82 -9.91 -3.19 -13.60
N LYS A 83 -10.94 -2.43 -13.98
CA LYS A 83 -12.23 -2.98 -14.42
C LYS A 83 -12.09 -3.87 -15.65
N GLU A 84 -11.17 -3.55 -16.56
CA GLU A 84 -10.86 -4.32 -17.74
C GLU A 84 -9.82 -5.42 -17.52
N LYS A 85 -9.39 -5.64 -16.25
CA LYS A 85 -8.32 -6.58 -15.90
C LYS A 85 -7.00 -6.28 -16.59
N ASN A 86 -6.72 -5.00 -16.82
CA ASN A 86 -5.44 -4.50 -17.29
C ASN A 86 -4.64 -3.97 -16.10
N PHE A 87 -3.32 -4.17 -16.12
CA PHE A 87 -2.47 -3.66 -15.06
C PHE A 87 -2.41 -2.12 -15.04
N VAL A 88 -2.17 -1.57 -13.86
CA VAL A 88 -1.67 -0.21 -13.64
C VAL A 88 -0.27 -0.32 -13.06
N SER A 89 0.68 0.48 -13.57
CA SER A 89 2.02 0.56 -13.01
C SER A 89 2.06 1.59 -11.91
N LEU A 90 2.67 1.25 -10.78
CA LEU A 90 2.89 2.20 -9.68
C LEU A 90 4.16 3.05 -9.89
N GLY A 91 4.95 2.73 -10.95
CA GLY A 91 6.23 3.40 -11.21
C GLY A 91 7.29 3.03 -10.18
N GLY A 92 8.34 3.84 -10.08
CA GLY A 92 9.45 3.63 -9.15
C GLY A 92 9.04 3.65 -7.69
N PHE A 93 10.03 3.70 -6.79
CA PHE A 93 9.81 3.62 -5.34
C PHE A 93 8.74 4.59 -4.83
N GLY A 94 7.88 4.07 -3.98
CA GLY A 94 6.90 4.86 -3.24
C GLY A 94 5.61 5.16 -4.00
N GLY A 95 5.54 4.91 -5.32
CA GLY A 95 4.28 5.02 -6.05
C GLY A 95 3.24 4.04 -5.52
N TYR A 96 1.96 4.46 -5.39
CA TYR A 96 0.96 3.67 -4.69
C TYR A 96 -0.45 3.78 -5.27
N ILE A 97 -1.28 2.81 -4.89
CA ILE A 97 -2.72 2.78 -5.14
C ILE A 97 -3.47 2.39 -3.86
N VAL A 98 -4.66 2.98 -3.65
CA VAL A 98 -5.58 2.66 -2.54
C VAL A 98 -6.91 2.21 -3.11
N VAL A 99 -7.39 1.07 -2.65
CA VAL A 99 -8.68 0.50 -3.05
C VAL A 99 -9.55 0.16 -1.84
N GLY A 100 -10.86 0.04 -2.07
CA GLY A 100 -11.82 -0.43 -1.09
C GLY A 100 -12.85 -1.37 -1.71
N PHE A 101 -13.59 -2.04 -0.83
CA PHE A 101 -14.59 -3.04 -1.16
C PHE A 101 -15.99 -2.55 -0.78
N ASP A 102 -17.04 -3.20 -1.25
CA ASP A 102 -18.42 -2.90 -0.86
C ASP A 102 -18.83 -3.55 0.48
N HIS A 103 -17.91 -4.33 1.07
CA HIS A 103 -18.03 -5.00 2.36
C HIS A 103 -16.68 -4.99 3.09
N SER A 104 -16.69 -5.29 4.38
CA SER A 104 -15.46 -5.54 5.15
C SER A 104 -14.95 -6.94 4.90
N ILE A 105 -13.64 -7.12 4.76
CA ILE A 105 -12.99 -8.42 4.62
C ILE A 105 -12.61 -8.93 6.01
N ASP A 106 -13.13 -10.08 6.42
CA ASP A 106 -12.89 -10.68 7.72
C ASP A 106 -11.45 -11.17 7.88
N ASN A 107 -10.87 -10.98 9.05
CA ASN A 107 -9.64 -11.64 9.46
C ASN A 107 -9.96 -13.07 9.93
N THR A 108 -9.73 -14.04 9.07
CA THR A 108 -9.98 -15.46 9.36
C THR A 108 -8.78 -16.18 9.97
N GLY A 109 -7.62 -15.50 10.06
CA GLY A 109 -6.34 -16.10 10.44
C GLY A 109 -5.71 -16.95 9.34
N SER A 110 -6.29 -16.96 8.13
CA SER A 110 -5.78 -17.61 6.93
C SER A 110 -5.45 -16.57 5.87
N TYR A 111 -5.45 -16.92 4.58
CA TYR A 111 -5.38 -15.95 3.51
C TYR A 111 -6.75 -15.29 3.32
N ASP A 112 -6.85 -14.01 3.60
CA ASP A 112 -8.11 -13.27 3.65
C ASP A 112 -8.40 -12.55 2.34
N PHE A 113 -7.38 -12.01 1.68
CA PHE A 113 -7.52 -11.34 0.39
C PHE A 113 -6.33 -11.63 -0.53
N GLY A 114 -6.50 -11.33 -1.81
CA GLY A 114 -5.48 -11.51 -2.83
C GLY A 114 -5.33 -10.27 -3.71
N ILE A 115 -4.14 -10.10 -4.29
CA ILE A 115 -3.81 -9.03 -5.22
C ILE A 115 -3.16 -9.65 -6.45
N GLU A 116 -3.75 -9.38 -7.62
CA GLU A 116 -3.23 -9.81 -8.91
C GLU A 116 -2.14 -8.83 -9.38
N GLY A 117 -0.94 -9.34 -9.65
CA GLY A 117 0.18 -8.63 -10.29
C GLY A 117 0.45 -9.15 -11.69
N ASN A 118 1.69 -8.99 -12.16
CA ASN A 118 2.13 -9.55 -13.45
C ASN A 118 3.47 -10.30 -13.36
N SER A 119 3.95 -10.60 -12.15
CA SER A 119 5.24 -11.25 -11.91
C SER A 119 5.36 -12.63 -12.58
N PHE A 120 6.57 -12.98 -12.94
CA PHE A 120 6.93 -14.31 -13.44
C PHE A 120 8.34 -14.69 -12.95
N SER A 121 8.76 -15.92 -13.22
CA SER A 121 10.07 -16.41 -12.76
C SER A 121 11.22 -15.52 -13.25
N GLY A 122 11.95 -14.93 -12.31
CA GLY A 122 13.06 -14.01 -12.59
C GLY A 122 12.65 -12.56 -12.85
N SER A 123 11.36 -12.23 -12.66
CA SER A 123 10.82 -10.87 -12.74
C SER A 123 9.84 -10.65 -11.59
N SER A 124 10.38 -10.36 -10.41
CA SER A 124 9.60 -9.95 -9.22
C SER A 124 9.88 -8.48 -8.92
N GLU A 125 8.80 -7.69 -8.85
CA GLU A 125 8.84 -6.24 -8.63
C GLU A 125 8.00 -5.87 -7.41
N PRO A 126 8.48 -6.25 -6.19
CA PRO A 126 7.65 -6.35 -5.01
C PRO A 126 7.08 -5.02 -4.55
N GLY A 127 5.78 -5.05 -4.19
CA GLY A 127 5.10 -3.97 -3.50
C GLY A 127 4.78 -4.32 -2.05
N ILE A 128 4.93 -3.35 -1.15
CA ILE A 128 4.46 -3.41 0.23
C ILE A 128 2.94 -3.29 0.24
N VAL A 129 2.29 -4.07 1.10
CA VAL A 129 0.84 -4.03 1.29
C VAL A 129 0.51 -3.45 2.66
N TRP A 130 -0.46 -2.55 2.67
CA TRP A 130 -1.00 -1.92 3.87
C TRP A 130 -2.50 -2.17 3.92
N VAL A 131 -3.03 -2.28 5.13
CA VAL A 131 -4.46 -2.46 5.37
C VAL A 131 -4.98 -1.42 6.35
N MET A 132 -6.27 -1.09 6.25
CA MET A 132 -6.94 -0.14 7.14
C MET A 132 -8.35 -0.62 7.42
N GLN A 133 -8.78 -0.43 8.66
CA GLN A 133 -10.17 -0.54 9.10
C GLN A 133 -10.80 0.85 9.06
N ASP A 134 -12.03 0.97 8.59
CA ASP A 134 -12.83 2.21 8.65
C ASP A 134 -13.30 2.40 10.11
N GLU A 135 -12.46 3.03 10.94
CA GLU A 135 -12.70 3.17 12.38
C GLU A 135 -13.77 4.23 12.68
N ASN A 136 -13.91 5.23 11.79
CA ASN A 136 -14.84 6.35 11.98
C ASN A 136 -16.15 6.19 11.20
N GLY A 137 -16.27 5.18 10.32
CA GLY A 137 -17.47 4.84 9.55
C GLY A 137 -17.82 5.82 8.43
N ASP A 138 -16.85 6.64 7.98
CA ASP A 138 -17.11 7.64 6.93
C ASP A 138 -16.91 7.09 5.51
N GLY A 139 -16.42 5.85 5.37
CA GLY A 139 -16.18 5.18 4.10
C GLY A 139 -15.00 5.73 3.32
N LEU A 140 -14.06 6.41 4.01
CA LEU A 140 -12.86 6.99 3.41
C LEU A 140 -11.58 6.37 4.01
N PRO A 141 -10.49 6.26 3.24
CA PRO A 141 -9.23 5.67 3.71
C PRO A 141 -8.38 6.71 4.48
N ASN A 142 -8.93 7.28 5.56
CA ASN A 142 -8.35 8.37 6.35
C ASN A 142 -8.04 7.99 7.80
N ASP A 143 -8.21 6.73 8.18
CA ASP A 143 -7.88 6.17 9.49
C ASP A 143 -6.44 5.62 9.54
N THR A 144 -6.15 4.71 10.48
CA THR A 144 -4.81 4.19 10.71
C THR A 144 -4.44 3.09 9.69
N TRP A 145 -3.36 3.30 8.95
CA TRP A 145 -2.75 2.29 8.08
C TRP A 145 -1.82 1.38 8.85
N TYR A 146 -1.95 0.07 8.63
CA TYR A 146 -1.06 -0.97 9.16
C TYR A 146 -0.36 -1.69 8.00
N GLU A 147 0.97 -1.75 8.06
CA GLU A 147 1.77 -2.51 7.11
C GLU A 147 1.63 -4.01 7.37
N LEU A 148 1.52 -4.81 6.32
CA LEU A 148 1.59 -6.26 6.46
C LEU A 148 3.04 -6.73 6.47
N ARG A 149 3.36 -7.66 7.37
CA ARG A 149 4.67 -8.28 7.43
C ARG A 149 4.96 -9.08 6.16
N GLY A 150 6.23 -9.07 5.78
CA GLY A 150 6.77 -9.95 4.75
C GLY A 150 8.10 -10.56 5.20
N SER A 151 8.71 -11.33 4.33
CA SER A 151 9.96 -12.07 4.61
C SER A 151 11.17 -11.19 4.93
N GLU A 152 11.10 -9.90 4.60
CA GLU A 152 12.17 -8.92 4.87
C GLU A 152 11.89 -8.07 6.12
N THR A 153 10.74 -8.23 6.76
CA THR A 153 10.37 -7.45 7.97
C THR A 153 11.37 -7.69 9.09
N GLY A 154 11.86 -6.60 9.69
CA GLY A 154 12.82 -6.63 10.80
C GLY A 154 14.26 -6.88 10.39
N LYS A 155 14.58 -6.99 9.10
CA LYS A 155 15.96 -7.01 8.61
C LYS A 155 16.54 -5.60 8.65
N GLU A 156 17.82 -5.47 8.96
CA GLU A 156 18.54 -4.18 9.00
C GLU A 156 18.55 -3.47 7.64
N THR A 157 18.42 -4.22 6.55
CA THR A 157 18.40 -3.69 5.18
C THR A 157 17.02 -3.20 4.73
N THR A 158 15.97 -3.47 5.53
CA THR A 158 14.62 -2.95 5.31
C THR A 158 14.47 -1.62 6.04
N ILE A 159 14.25 -0.54 5.28
CA ILE A 159 14.22 0.83 5.83
C ILE A 159 12.78 1.33 5.81
N GLN A 160 12.20 1.52 7.00
CA GLN A 160 10.90 2.16 7.17
C GLN A 160 11.02 3.68 7.07
N ASN A 161 9.94 4.34 6.66
CA ASN A 161 9.91 5.79 6.46
C ASN A 161 11.01 6.30 5.50
N TYR A 162 11.47 5.43 4.60
CA TYR A 162 12.38 5.84 3.54
C TYR A 162 11.67 6.77 2.58
N ALA A 163 12.29 7.89 2.25
CA ALA A 163 11.71 8.90 1.39
C ALA A 163 12.54 9.07 0.11
N VAL A 164 11.87 9.20 -1.03
CA VAL A 164 12.48 9.56 -2.30
C VAL A 164 11.81 10.83 -2.83
N THR A 165 12.63 11.84 -3.13
CA THR A 165 12.19 13.07 -3.80
C THR A 165 12.58 12.99 -5.27
N TYR A 166 11.58 13.03 -6.14
CA TYR A 166 11.74 13.05 -7.59
C TYR A 166 11.72 14.47 -8.11
N TYR A 167 12.54 14.74 -9.14
CA TYR A 167 12.69 16.06 -9.77
C TYR A 167 12.16 16.02 -11.20
N ARG A 168 11.23 16.92 -11.55
CA ARG A 168 10.71 17.04 -12.92
C ARG A 168 11.85 17.35 -13.89
N PRO A 169 12.02 16.59 -14.98
CA PRO A 169 12.98 16.95 -16.02
C PRO A 169 12.64 18.29 -16.69
N GLU A 170 13.62 19.15 -16.88
CA GLU A 170 13.45 20.42 -17.58
C GLU A 170 13.17 20.24 -19.09
N THR A 171 13.62 19.12 -19.64
CA THR A 171 13.47 18.81 -21.07
C THR A 171 12.81 17.44 -21.27
N VAL A 172 12.09 17.30 -22.37
CA VAL A 172 11.53 16.01 -22.79
C VAL A 172 12.62 14.96 -23.03
N GLN A 173 12.26 13.70 -22.91
CA GLN A 173 13.13 12.56 -23.19
C GLN A 173 14.43 12.57 -22.34
N SER A 174 14.28 12.97 -21.09
CA SER A 174 15.37 13.04 -20.11
C SER A 174 15.10 12.13 -18.92
N PRO A 175 16.17 11.62 -18.26
CA PRO A 175 16.04 10.87 -17.01
C PRO A 175 15.33 11.67 -15.92
N VAL A 176 14.62 10.99 -15.02
CA VAL A 176 14.05 11.61 -13.83
C VAL A 176 15.04 11.45 -12.68
N LYS A 177 15.64 12.55 -12.25
CA LYS A 177 16.55 12.56 -11.09
C LYS A 177 15.79 12.39 -9.79
N TRP A 178 16.47 11.81 -8.80
CA TRP A 178 15.94 11.68 -7.44
C TRP A 178 17.04 11.82 -6.39
N THR A 179 16.62 12.18 -5.17
CA THR A 179 17.41 12.09 -3.93
C THR A 179 16.59 11.36 -2.88
N ASP A 180 17.27 10.73 -1.90
CA ASP A 180 16.60 9.99 -0.84
C ASP A 180 16.94 10.49 0.57
N SER A 181 16.24 9.94 1.57
CA SER A 181 16.43 10.27 2.98
C SER A 181 17.75 9.78 3.56
N GLU A 182 18.44 8.85 2.88
CA GLU A 182 19.75 8.32 3.29
C GLU A 182 20.93 9.14 2.71
N GLY A 183 20.61 10.18 1.90
CA GLY A 183 21.61 11.06 1.29
C GLY A 183 22.16 10.54 -0.03
N ALA A 184 21.57 9.49 -0.59
CA ALA A 184 21.90 9.04 -1.94
C ALA A 184 21.13 9.83 -3.01
N SER A 185 21.62 9.77 -4.23
CA SER A 185 20.99 10.34 -5.41
C SER A 185 21.14 9.42 -6.60
N GLY A 186 20.22 9.52 -7.54
CA GLY A 186 20.24 8.72 -8.76
C GLY A 186 19.26 9.24 -9.79
N GLU A 187 18.91 8.36 -10.72
CA GLU A 187 17.95 8.67 -11.76
C GLU A 187 17.22 7.43 -12.23
N ILE A 188 15.98 7.61 -12.68
CA ILE A 188 15.25 6.70 -13.53
C ILE A 188 15.75 7.00 -14.96
N ASP A 189 16.38 6.01 -15.59
CA ASP A 189 16.98 6.17 -16.92
C ASP A 189 15.91 6.39 -17.99
N TYR A 190 16.20 7.26 -18.96
CA TYR A 190 15.36 7.39 -20.14
C TYR A 190 15.73 6.31 -21.18
N LEU A 191 14.82 5.38 -21.44
CA LEU A 191 15.04 4.21 -22.28
C LEU A 191 14.54 4.44 -23.72
N LYS A 192 15.13 5.35 -24.44
CA LYS A 192 14.73 5.78 -25.80
C LYS A 192 14.40 4.64 -26.77
N ALA A 193 15.11 3.52 -26.67
CA ALA A 193 14.94 2.40 -27.61
C ALA A 193 13.64 1.60 -27.34
N TYR A 194 13.11 1.66 -26.12
CA TYR A 194 11.99 0.84 -25.67
C TYR A 194 10.78 1.68 -25.27
N HIS A 195 11.02 2.78 -24.55
CA HIS A 195 10.02 3.65 -23.95
C HIS A 195 10.33 5.10 -24.33
N ASN A 196 9.81 5.56 -25.46
CA ASN A 196 10.21 6.82 -26.10
C ASN A 196 9.21 7.97 -25.92
N GLN A 197 8.27 7.87 -24.98
CA GLN A 197 7.37 8.98 -24.65
C GLN A 197 8.17 10.16 -24.06
N ASP A 198 7.56 11.35 -24.11
CA ASP A 198 8.27 12.58 -23.74
C ASP A 198 8.67 12.65 -22.26
N TYR A 199 7.86 12.11 -21.35
CA TYR A 199 8.11 12.15 -19.92
C TYR A 199 7.78 10.83 -19.22
N TYR A 200 8.62 10.46 -18.24
CA TYR A 200 8.33 9.40 -17.27
C TYR A 200 7.73 9.97 -15.97
N TYR A 201 7.84 11.29 -15.77
CA TYR A 201 7.24 11.99 -14.65
C TYR A 201 5.72 12.13 -14.88
N PRO A 202 4.86 11.84 -13.87
CA PRO A 202 3.41 11.97 -14.04
C PRO A 202 3.00 13.39 -14.41
N LEU A 203 2.31 13.56 -15.54
CA LEU A 203 2.01 14.89 -16.11
C LEU A 203 1.07 15.73 -15.26
N TRP A 204 0.20 15.10 -14.46
CA TRP A 204 -0.74 15.78 -13.57
C TRP A 204 -0.10 16.30 -12.26
N VAL A 205 1.12 15.90 -11.94
CA VAL A 205 1.88 16.47 -10.82
C VAL A 205 2.44 17.80 -11.27
N GLU A 206 1.87 18.92 -10.83
CA GLU A 206 2.29 20.26 -11.27
C GLU A 206 3.61 20.72 -10.65
N SER A 207 3.95 20.21 -9.47
CA SER A 207 5.20 20.55 -8.77
C SER A 207 6.43 20.08 -9.52
N ASP A 208 7.50 20.85 -9.46
CA ASP A 208 8.81 20.46 -10.01
C ASP A 208 9.46 19.33 -9.21
N THR A 209 8.97 19.08 -7.99
CA THR A 209 9.41 17.99 -7.13
C THR A 209 8.22 17.38 -6.40
N TYR A 210 8.27 16.07 -6.13
CA TYR A 210 7.40 15.47 -5.12
C TYR A 210 8.11 14.33 -4.41
N THR A 211 7.75 14.14 -3.14
CA THR A 211 8.37 13.16 -2.26
C THR A 211 7.37 12.06 -1.95
N LEU A 212 7.80 10.82 -2.14
CA LEU A 212 7.07 9.64 -1.75
C LEU A 212 7.79 8.94 -0.59
N VAL A 213 7.02 8.48 0.39
CA VAL A 213 7.53 7.86 1.62
C VAL A 213 6.94 6.48 1.78
N GLY A 214 7.75 5.51 2.20
CA GLY A 214 7.28 4.15 2.43
C GLY A 214 8.34 3.24 3.03
N THR A 215 8.12 1.94 3.00
CA THR A 215 9.09 0.93 3.40
C THR A 215 9.90 0.48 2.19
N ARG A 216 11.23 0.68 2.25
CA ARG A 216 12.16 0.23 1.22
C ARG A 216 12.72 -1.15 1.54
N LEU A 217 12.57 -2.08 0.61
CA LEU A 217 13.27 -3.35 0.62
C LEU A 217 14.64 -3.23 -0.04
N GLU A 218 15.60 -4.07 0.37
CA GLU A 218 16.89 -4.16 -0.30
C GLU A 218 16.73 -4.71 -1.71
N PRO A 219 17.23 -4.01 -2.75
CA PRO A 219 17.21 -4.50 -4.12
C PRO A 219 17.99 -5.80 -4.26
N LYS A 220 17.39 -6.80 -4.91
CA LYS A 220 18.04 -8.11 -5.20
C LYS A 220 18.34 -8.30 -6.68
N ASN A 221 17.96 -7.37 -7.52
CA ASN A 221 18.16 -7.42 -8.98
C ASN A 221 19.65 -7.40 -9.34
N TYR A 222 20.02 -8.23 -10.32
CA TYR A 222 21.39 -8.33 -10.80
C TYR A 222 21.43 -8.67 -12.30
N ASP A 223 22.55 -8.30 -12.93
CA ASP A 223 22.85 -8.71 -14.31
C ASP A 223 23.53 -10.07 -14.32
N GLN A 224 22.81 -11.11 -14.71
CA GLN A 224 23.34 -12.47 -14.81
C GLN A 224 24.37 -12.62 -15.91
N SER A 225 24.32 -11.79 -16.94
CA SER A 225 25.28 -11.83 -18.06
C SER A 225 26.62 -11.17 -17.74
N GLY A 226 26.65 -10.28 -16.73
CA GLY A 226 27.79 -9.40 -16.44
C GLY A 226 28.11 -8.41 -17.57
N LYS A 227 27.18 -8.21 -18.54
CA LYS A 227 27.32 -7.34 -19.70
C LYS A 227 26.12 -6.42 -19.92
N GLY A 228 25.20 -6.36 -18.98
CA GLY A 228 23.97 -5.56 -19.06
C GLY A 228 22.88 -6.13 -19.97
N THR A 229 23.02 -7.41 -20.40
CA THR A 229 22.12 -7.99 -21.41
C THR A 229 21.10 -8.97 -20.85
N TYR A 230 21.27 -9.44 -19.61
CA TYR A 230 20.33 -10.35 -18.97
C TYR A 230 20.17 -10.04 -17.49
N TRP A 231 19.09 -9.35 -17.18
CA TRP A 231 18.74 -8.96 -15.82
C TRP A 231 17.80 -9.98 -15.19
N VAL A 232 17.99 -10.24 -13.90
CA VAL A 232 17.13 -11.09 -13.07
C VAL A 232 16.67 -10.28 -11.88
N LEU A 233 15.38 -10.33 -11.60
CA LEU A 233 14.74 -9.75 -10.42
C LEU A 233 14.26 -10.91 -9.55
N PRO A 234 15.09 -11.34 -8.57
CA PRO A 234 14.79 -12.50 -7.74
C PRO A 234 13.54 -12.31 -6.89
N THR A 235 12.88 -13.42 -6.63
CA THR A 235 11.71 -13.52 -5.77
C THR A 235 12.08 -13.24 -4.30
N PHE A 236 11.17 -12.58 -3.61
CA PHE A 236 11.12 -12.50 -2.14
C PHE A 236 10.27 -13.66 -1.61
N ASP A 237 10.57 -14.17 -0.42
CA ASP A 237 9.95 -15.41 0.01
C ASP A 237 8.43 -15.33 0.14
N TRP A 238 7.90 -14.26 0.81
CA TRP A 238 6.45 -14.06 0.99
C TRP A 238 6.12 -12.64 1.45
N GLY A 239 4.84 -12.27 1.34
CA GLY A 239 4.27 -11.06 1.93
C GLY A 239 4.34 -9.82 1.03
N TYR A 240 4.61 -9.98 -0.27
CA TYR A 240 4.70 -8.87 -1.23
C TYR A 240 3.85 -9.16 -2.45
N VAL A 241 3.21 -8.13 -2.97
CA VAL A 241 2.50 -8.21 -4.25
C VAL A 241 3.49 -8.13 -5.41
N ASP A 242 3.08 -8.59 -6.58
CA ASP A 242 3.89 -8.64 -7.81
C ASP A 242 5.22 -9.38 -7.63
N ASN A 243 5.13 -10.46 -6.88
CA ASN A 243 6.25 -11.26 -6.43
C ASN A 243 6.00 -12.73 -6.76
N PHE A 244 6.90 -13.36 -7.50
CA PHE A 244 6.75 -14.75 -7.95
C PHE A 244 7.03 -15.77 -6.83
N SER A 245 6.46 -15.52 -5.63
CA SER A 245 6.60 -16.36 -4.44
C SER A 245 5.96 -17.74 -4.65
N SER A 246 6.59 -18.78 -4.12
CA SER A 246 6.00 -20.12 -4.06
C SER A 246 5.17 -20.36 -2.80
N ILE A 247 5.14 -19.40 -1.87
CA ILE A 247 4.50 -19.53 -0.55
C ILE A 247 3.09 -18.94 -0.55
N ASP A 248 2.92 -17.74 -1.07
CA ASP A 248 1.68 -16.97 -1.00
C ASP A 248 0.90 -16.87 -2.32
N ARG A 249 1.41 -17.46 -3.40
CA ARG A 249 0.62 -17.68 -4.63
C ARG A 249 -0.31 -18.88 -4.48
N PRO A 250 -1.59 -18.77 -4.91
CA PRO A 250 -2.54 -19.88 -4.80
C PRO A 250 -2.13 -21.14 -5.56
N THR A 251 -1.48 -21.00 -6.70
CA THR A 251 -0.96 -22.07 -7.53
C THR A 251 0.33 -21.65 -8.23
N GLU A 252 1.08 -22.61 -8.78
CA GLU A 252 2.29 -22.32 -9.57
C GLU A 252 2.03 -21.46 -10.83
N LYS A 253 0.78 -21.44 -11.31
CA LYS A 253 0.36 -20.69 -12.51
C LYS A 253 -0.25 -19.32 -12.18
N SER A 254 -0.51 -19.06 -10.91
CA SER A 254 -1.11 -17.80 -10.49
C SER A 254 -0.07 -16.67 -10.56
N VAL A 255 -0.55 -15.47 -10.86
CA VAL A 255 0.20 -14.21 -10.79
C VAL A 255 -0.21 -13.37 -9.58
N ASP A 256 -1.20 -13.83 -8.82
CA ASP A 256 -1.70 -13.21 -7.62
C ASP A 256 -0.96 -13.68 -6.38
N ASN A 257 -0.73 -12.77 -5.43
CA ASN A 257 -0.25 -13.06 -4.09
C ASN A 257 -1.39 -12.91 -3.09
N ARG A 258 -1.44 -13.80 -2.07
CA ARG A 258 -2.46 -13.79 -1.03
C ARG A 258 -1.89 -13.29 0.30
N PHE A 259 -2.73 -12.59 1.05
CA PHE A 259 -2.34 -11.88 2.27
C PHE A 259 -3.25 -12.26 3.43
N ARG A 260 -2.67 -12.19 4.65
CA ARG A 260 -3.37 -12.38 5.91
C ARG A 260 -3.48 -11.05 6.63
N ILE A 261 -4.67 -10.70 7.08
CA ILE A 261 -4.88 -9.51 7.91
C ILE A 261 -4.14 -9.66 9.25
N SER A 262 -3.99 -10.88 9.75
CA SER A 262 -3.23 -11.18 10.97
C SER A 262 -1.72 -10.87 10.90
N ASP A 263 -1.19 -10.58 9.70
CA ASP A 263 0.18 -10.12 9.51
C ASP A 263 0.34 -8.59 9.70
N ALA A 264 -0.73 -7.88 10.07
CA ALA A 264 -0.70 -6.44 10.31
C ALA A 264 0.23 -6.06 11.48
N MET A 265 0.98 -4.97 11.30
CA MET A 265 1.89 -4.43 12.32
C MET A 265 1.77 -2.91 12.41
N ASP A 266 2.03 -2.39 13.60
CA ASP A 266 2.16 -0.96 13.84
C ASP A 266 3.52 -0.42 13.34
N GLN A 267 3.69 0.90 13.43
CA GLN A 267 4.93 1.58 13.04
C GLN A 267 6.18 1.15 13.85
N ASN A 268 6.00 0.43 14.95
CA ASN A 268 7.09 -0.10 15.79
C ASN A 268 7.36 -1.58 15.48
N GLY A 269 6.64 -2.18 14.52
CA GLY A 269 6.73 -3.59 14.16
C GLY A 269 6.00 -4.55 15.10
N ASN A 270 5.18 -4.04 16.03
CA ASN A 270 4.35 -4.88 16.90
C ASN A 270 3.15 -5.40 16.12
N ALA A 271 2.72 -6.65 16.42
CA ALA A 271 1.51 -7.20 15.83
C ALA A 271 0.27 -6.42 16.25
N VAL A 272 -0.60 -6.15 15.30
CA VAL A 272 -1.90 -5.50 15.50
C VAL A 272 -3.01 -6.52 15.22
N SER A 273 -4.02 -6.57 16.07
CA SER A 273 -5.18 -7.42 15.88
C SER A 273 -6.33 -6.60 15.30
N LEU A 274 -6.60 -6.80 14.00
CA LEU A 274 -7.75 -6.25 13.30
C LEU A 274 -8.77 -7.36 13.14
N ALA A 275 -10.05 -7.09 13.40
CA ALA A 275 -11.13 -8.06 13.18
C ALA A 275 -11.47 -8.17 11.68
N TYR A 276 -11.33 -7.08 10.95
CA TYR A 276 -11.61 -6.95 9.52
C TYR A 276 -10.81 -5.78 8.93
N ILE A 277 -10.87 -5.63 7.62
CA ILE A 277 -10.35 -4.45 6.90
C ILE A 277 -11.35 -3.95 5.86
N ASP A 278 -11.27 -2.69 5.51
CA ASP A 278 -12.12 -2.02 4.51
C ASP A 278 -11.33 -1.51 3.32
N PHE A 279 -10.03 -1.21 3.54
CA PHE A 279 -9.15 -0.62 2.52
C PHE A 279 -7.81 -1.36 2.45
N VAL A 280 -7.27 -1.40 1.24
CA VAL A 280 -5.94 -1.95 0.95
C VAL A 280 -5.14 -0.93 0.14
N LYS A 281 -3.88 -0.72 0.54
CA LYS A 281 -2.91 0.08 -0.21
C LYS A 281 -1.75 -0.80 -0.64
N VAL A 282 -1.29 -0.60 -1.89
CA VAL A 282 -0.06 -1.19 -2.43
C VAL A 282 0.89 -0.08 -2.80
N GLN A 283 2.17 -0.27 -2.49
CA GLN A 283 3.22 0.70 -2.76
C GLN A 283 4.50 0.01 -3.25
N THR A 284 5.10 0.52 -4.34
CA THR A 284 6.39 0.00 -4.85
C THR A 284 7.46 0.08 -3.77
N ALA A 285 8.12 -1.07 -3.49
CA ALA A 285 9.03 -1.22 -2.38
C ALA A 285 10.52 -1.06 -2.74
N ILE A 286 10.88 -1.09 -4.02
CA ILE A 286 12.26 -1.12 -4.49
C ILE A 286 12.65 0.22 -5.12
N ASN A 287 13.77 0.80 -4.64
CA ASN A 287 14.42 1.94 -5.31
C ASN A 287 15.65 1.45 -6.07
N SER A 288 15.44 0.91 -7.27
CA SER A 288 16.51 0.36 -8.10
C SER A 288 16.11 0.36 -9.58
N LYS A 289 17.10 0.06 -10.44
CA LYS A 289 16.91 -0.11 -11.88
C LYS A 289 17.67 -1.34 -12.39
N SER A 290 17.20 -1.91 -13.50
CA SER A 290 17.73 -3.15 -14.09
C SER A 290 18.17 -2.93 -15.55
N GLY A 291 19.02 -1.93 -15.75
CA GLY A 291 19.57 -1.59 -17.06
C GLY A 291 18.48 -1.28 -18.08
N TRP A 292 18.43 -2.03 -19.17
CA TRP A 292 17.45 -1.82 -20.24
C TRP A 292 16.00 -2.21 -19.87
N LEU A 293 15.80 -2.93 -18.77
CA LEU A 293 14.46 -3.18 -18.21
C LEU A 293 13.89 -1.95 -17.48
N GLY A 294 14.73 -0.96 -17.15
CA GLY A 294 14.31 0.27 -16.48
C GLY A 294 14.26 0.18 -14.97
N GLU A 295 13.46 1.05 -14.37
CA GLU A 295 13.20 1.03 -12.93
C GLU A 295 12.40 -0.21 -12.54
N VAL A 296 12.55 -0.64 -11.29
CA VAL A 296 11.70 -1.67 -10.70
C VAL A 296 10.38 -1.00 -10.31
N SER A 297 9.30 -1.40 -10.96
CA SER A 297 7.96 -0.85 -10.75
C SER A 297 6.96 -1.98 -10.43
N THR A 298 6.17 -1.79 -9.38
CA THR A 298 5.12 -2.75 -9.04
C THR A 298 3.91 -2.54 -9.94
N GLU A 299 3.40 -3.62 -10.54
CA GLU A 299 2.17 -3.62 -11.32
C GLU A 299 1.04 -4.33 -10.55
N VAL A 300 -0.16 -3.74 -10.61
CA VAL A 300 -1.37 -4.34 -10.03
C VAL A 300 -2.50 -4.40 -11.05
N VAL A 301 -3.21 -5.53 -11.06
CA VAL A 301 -4.33 -5.81 -11.97
C VAL A 301 -5.67 -5.75 -11.23
N GLY A 302 -5.70 -6.22 -9.99
CA GLY A 302 -6.93 -6.25 -9.20
C GLY A 302 -6.72 -6.78 -7.79
N PHE A 303 -7.73 -6.57 -6.95
CA PHE A 303 -7.78 -7.01 -5.56
C PHE A 303 -9.06 -7.83 -5.35
N TYR A 304 -9.04 -8.79 -4.45
CA TYR A 304 -10.22 -9.61 -4.20
C TYR A 304 -10.26 -10.19 -2.78
N ASP A 305 -11.47 -10.40 -2.27
CA ASP A 305 -11.75 -11.18 -1.06
C ASP A 305 -11.61 -12.68 -1.38
N CYS A 306 -10.71 -13.38 -0.67
CA CYS A 306 -10.48 -14.82 -0.86
C CYS A 306 -11.68 -15.67 -0.47
N SER A 307 -12.54 -15.22 0.45
CA SER A 307 -13.71 -15.96 0.90
C SER A 307 -14.84 -16.04 -0.13
N MET A 308 -14.74 -15.20 -1.19
CA MET A 308 -15.76 -15.08 -2.25
C MET A 308 -15.28 -15.63 -3.60
N LYS A 309 -14.04 -16.18 -3.67
CA LYS A 309 -13.46 -16.79 -4.90
C LYS A 309 -13.36 -18.31 -4.86
#